data_ed81a0c1d66eeeff23549e0cd4cacc6b
#
_entry.id   ed81a0c1d66eeeff23549e0cd4cacc6b
#
_cell.length_a   1.000
_cell.length_b   1.000
_cell.length_c   1.000
_cell.angle_alpha   90.00
_cell.angle_beta   90.00
_cell.angle_gamma   90.00
#
_symmetry.space_group_name_H-M   'P 1'
#
loop_
_entity.id
_entity.type
_entity.pdbx_description
1 polymer ?
#
loop_
_entity_poly.entity_id
_entity_poly.type
_entity_poly.pdbx_seq_one_letter_code
_entity_poly.pdbx_strand_id
1 'polypeptide(L)'
;MIERIERLKRDSAPVLEKYQVKKSAVFGSYARGDHRKNSDIDLLIEFKKDAGGLLTMVRLKRDLETVTKKVVDLGTFKSLNKRVKKYVESDLIQIYG
;
A
#
# COMPACT_ATOMS: atom_id res chain seq x y z
N MET A 1 18.57 -5.83 4.84
CA MET A 1 17.23 -5.73 4.27
C MET A 1 16.20 -5.63 5.38
N ILE A 2 15.17 -4.85 5.18
CA ILE A 2 14.22 -4.56 6.25
C ILE A 2 13.16 -5.65 6.31
N GLU A 3 13.20 -6.46 7.36
CA GLU A 3 12.32 -7.61 7.54
C GLU A 3 10.82 -7.27 7.44
N ARG A 4 10.39 -6.15 8.05
CA ARG A 4 8.98 -5.76 8.03
C ARG A 4 8.48 -5.46 6.62
N ILE A 5 9.34 -4.92 5.76
CA ILE A 5 9.01 -4.63 4.37
C ILE A 5 8.93 -5.92 3.56
N GLU A 6 9.86 -6.84 3.79
CA GLU A 6 9.84 -8.16 3.13
C GLU A 6 8.59 -8.95 3.53
N ARG A 7 8.20 -8.88 4.79
CA ARG A 7 6.98 -9.52 5.27
C ARG A 7 5.74 -8.90 4.63
N LEU A 8 5.72 -7.57 4.54
CA LEU A 8 4.61 -6.86 3.88
C LEU A 8 4.49 -7.27 2.41
N LYS A 9 5.60 -7.32 1.69
CA LYS A 9 5.61 -7.78 0.30
C LYS A 9 5.01 -9.17 0.17
N ARG A 10 5.49 -10.10 0.98
CA ARG A 10 5.05 -11.49 0.94
C ARG A 10 3.56 -11.64 1.26
N ASP A 11 3.12 -10.99 2.32
CA ASP A 11 1.74 -11.14 2.79
C ASP A 11 0.73 -10.43 1.90
N SER A 12 1.12 -9.31 1.27
CA SER A 12 0.23 -8.53 0.43
C SER A 12 0.18 -9.01 -1.02
N ALA A 13 1.23 -9.64 -1.52
CA ALA A 13 1.33 -10.02 -2.93
C ALA A 13 0.14 -10.82 -3.47
N PRO A 14 -0.35 -11.90 -2.79
CA PRO A 14 -1.51 -12.63 -3.30
C PRO A 14 -2.78 -11.79 -3.35
N VAL A 15 -2.94 -10.89 -2.38
CA VAL A 15 -4.12 -10.00 -2.33
C VAL A 15 -4.06 -8.99 -3.46
N LEU A 16 -2.90 -8.37 -3.67
CA LEU A 16 -2.71 -7.40 -4.75
C LEU A 16 -2.93 -8.03 -6.11
N GLU A 17 -2.45 -9.25 -6.30
CA GLU A 17 -2.65 -9.99 -7.54
C GLU A 17 -4.14 -10.29 -7.77
N LYS A 18 -4.84 -10.73 -6.74
CA LYS A 18 -6.26 -11.08 -6.80
C LYS A 18 -7.11 -9.91 -7.31
N TYR A 19 -6.78 -8.70 -6.89
CA TYR A 19 -7.54 -7.50 -7.28
C TYR A 19 -6.96 -6.78 -8.49
N GLN A 20 -6.04 -7.40 -9.19
CA GLN A 20 -5.44 -6.87 -10.42
C GLN A 20 -4.74 -5.53 -10.21
N VAL A 21 -3.99 -5.44 -9.13
CA VAL A 21 -3.14 -4.29 -8.88
C VAL A 21 -1.90 -4.39 -9.77
N LYS A 22 -1.56 -3.31 -10.43
CA LYS A 22 -0.37 -3.24 -11.30
C LYS A 22 0.89 -3.00 -10.48
N LYS A 23 0.82 -2.06 -9.55
CA LYS A 23 1.94 -1.76 -8.65
C LYS A 23 1.43 -1.20 -7.34
N SER A 24 2.23 -1.37 -6.30
CA SER A 24 1.95 -0.82 -4.97
C SER A 24 3.23 -0.40 -4.30
N ALA A 25 3.13 0.62 -3.45
CA ALA A 25 4.26 1.12 -2.68
C ALA A 25 3.77 1.51 -1.29
N VAL A 26 4.65 1.34 -0.30
CA VAL A 26 4.40 1.77 1.08
C VAL A 26 5.13 3.09 1.32
N PHE A 27 4.53 3.96 2.12
CA PHE A 27 5.13 5.23 2.49
C PHE A 27 4.81 5.55 3.94
N GLY A 28 5.23 6.71 4.41
CA GLY A 28 4.95 7.17 5.77
C GLY A 28 5.78 6.46 6.82
N SER A 29 5.27 6.41 8.03
CA SER A 29 6.02 5.91 9.19
C SER A 29 6.44 4.45 9.06
N TYR A 30 5.60 3.62 8.44
CA TYR A 30 5.93 2.21 8.25
C TYR A 30 7.11 2.04 7.29
N ALA A 31 7.17 2.85 6.24
CA ALA A 31 8.30 2.83 5.31
C ALA A 31 9.58 3.34 5.95
N ARG A 32 9.49 4.44 6.72
CA ARG A 32 10.65 5.02 7.40
C ARG A 32 11.17 4.16 8.54
N GLY A 33 10.32 3.33 9.13
CA GLY A 33 10.72 2.51 10.27
C GLY A 33 10.49 3.17 11.63
N ASP A 34 9.84 4.33 11.66
CA ASP A 34 9.50 5.02 12.90
C ASP A 34 8.05 4.78 13.33
N HIS A 35 7.42 3.77 12.74
CA HIS A 35 6.05 3.40 13.08
C HIS A 35 5.97 2.84 14.50
N ARG A 36 4.82 3.07 15.12
CA ARG A 36 4.50 2.50 16.42
C ARG A 36 3.66 1.24 16.23
N LYS A 37 3.49 0.46 17.31
CA LYS A 37 2.70 -0.78 17.28
C LYS A 37 1.32 -0.61 16.64
N ASN A 38 0.67 0.53 16.87
CA ASN A 38 -0.68 0.81 16.36
C ASN A 38 -0.69 1.75 15.16
N SER A 39 0.47 1.98 14.52
CA SER A 39 0.54 2.82 13.33
C SER A 39 -0.11 2.13 12.14
N ASP A 40 -0.81 2.93 11.32
CA ASP A 40 -1.40 2.45 10.07
C ASP A 40 -0.30 2.19 9.04
N ILE A 41 -0.61 1.30 8.10
CA ILE A 41 0.23 1.08 6.94
C ILE A 41 -0.31 1.95 5.81
N ASP A 42 0.48 2.91 5.34
CA ASP A 42 0.09 3.80 4.25
C ASP A 42 0.55 3.23 2.92
N LEU A 43 -0.41 2.84 2.09
CA LEU A 43 -0.13 2.23 0.80
C LEU A 43 -0.70 3.04 -0.36
N LEU A 44 0.06 3.09 -1.44
CA LEU A 44 -0.40 3.59 -2.72
C LEU A 44 -0.51 2.42 -3.68
N ILE A 45 -1.55 2.44 -4.52
CA ILE A 45 -1.75 1.40 -5.53
C ILE A 45 -2.08 2.02 -6.88
N GLU A 46 -1.80 1.24 -7.93
CA GLU A 46 -2.26 1.51 -9.27
C GLU A 46 -2.86 0.20 -9.80
N PHE A 47 -4.10 0.25 -10.28
CA PHE A 47 -4.74 -0.92 -10.86
C PHE A 47 -4.30 -1.12 -12.30
N LYS A 48 -4.38 -2.35 -12.78
CA LYS A 48 -4.24 -2.66 -14.19
C LYS A 48 -5.38 -2.00 -14.96
N LYS A 49 -5.20 -1.83 -16.27
CA LYS A 49 -6.23 -1.24 -17.13
C LYS A 49 -7.57 -1.95 -16.96
N ASP A 50 -8.63 -1.17 -16.86
CA ASP A 50 -10.00 -1.65 -16.69
C ASP A 50 -10.27 -2.40 -15.39
N ALA A 51 -9.35 -2.35 -14.45
CA ALA A 51 -9.53 -2.87 -13.11
C ALA A 51 -9.72 -1.73 -12.11
N GLY A 52 -10.21 -2.07 -10.93
CA GLY A 52 -10.38 -1.10 -9.85
C GLY A 52 -11.81 -0.61 -9.73
N GLY A 53 -11.96 0.51 -9.03
CA GLY A 53 -13.25 1.07 -8.70
C GLY A 53 -13.41 1.18 -7.19
N LEU A 54 -14.41 1.95 -6.75
CA LEU A 54 -14.60 2.22 -5.33
C LEU A 54 -14.83 0.95 -4.51
N LEU A 55 -15.71 0.07 -5.00
CA LEU A 55 -16.00 -1.18 -4.29
C LEU A 55 -14.78 -2.09 -4.21
N THR A 56 -13.99 -2.14 -5.30
CA THR A 56 -12.76 -2.91 -5.33
C THR A 56 -11.76 -2.37 -4.30
N MET A 57 -11.66 -1.05 -4.17
CA MET A 57 -10.79 -0.41 -3.17
C MET A 57 -11.19 -0.83 -1.75
N VAL A 58 -12.49 -0.84 -1.45
CA VAL A 58 -12.98 -1.23 -0.13
C VAL A 58 -12.64 -2.68 0.19
N ARG A 59 -12.84 -3.57 -0.77
CA ARG A 59 -12.54 -5.00 -0.61
C ARG A 59 -11.05 -5.24 -0.47
N LEU A 60 -10.26 -4.57 -1.30
CA LEU A 60 -8.79 -4.66 -1.25
C LEU A 60 -8.26 -4.22 0.10
N LYS A 61 -8.74 -3.09 0.60
CA LYS A 61 -8.35 -2.60 1.92
C LYS A 61 -8.65 -3.62 3.00
N ARG A 62 -9.86 -4.17 3.00
CA ARG A 62 -10.28 -5.18 3.99
C ARG A 62 -9.38 -6.41 3.96
N ASP A 63 -9.09 -6.92 2.77
CA ASP A 63 -8.27 -8.12 2.63
C ASP A 63 -6.82 -7.84 3.04
N LEU A 64 -6.29 -6.67 2.71
CA LEU A 64 -4.95 -6.27 3.16
C LEU A 64 -4.88 -6.16 4.68
N GLU A 65 -5.90 -5.60 5.31
CA GLU A 65 -5.96 -5.51 6.77
C GLU A 65 -6.01 -6.89 7.40
N THR A 66 -6.68 -7.83 6.76
CA THR A 66 -6.76 -9.21 7.25
C THR A 66 -5.38 -9.88 7.24
N VAL A 67 -4.63 -9.75 6.15
CA VAL A 67 -3.32 -10.42 6.03
C VAL A 67 -2.21 -9.71 6.80
N THR A 68 -2.30 -8.39 6.95
CA THR A 68 -1.28 -7.63 7.69
C THR A 68 -1.59 -7.50 9.17
N LYS A 69 -2.85 -7.69 9.55
CA LYS A 69 -3.35 -7.52 10.93
C LYS A 69 -3.13 -6.08 11.43
N LYS A 70 -3.17 -5.12 10.51
CA LYS A 70 -3.03 -3.70 10.79
C LYS A 70 -4.04 -2.91 9.97
N VAL A 71 -4.36 -1.71 10.43
CA VAL A 71 -5.16 -0.78 9.64
C VAL A 71 -4.35 -0.33 8.44
N VAL A 72 -4.96 -0.35 7.26
CA VAL A 72 -4.31 0.07 6.02
C VAL A 72 -5.01 1.32 5.51
N ASP A 73 -4.24 2.38 5.29
CA ASP A 73 -4.70 3.60 4.65
C ASP A 73 -4.33 3.49 3.16
N LEU A 74 -5.33 3.30 2.33
CA LEU A 74 -5.14 2.95 0.93
C LEU A 74 -5.49 4.12 0.02
N GLY A 75 -4.55 4.53 -0.82
CA GLY A 75 -4.76 5.56 -1.82
C GLY A 75 -4.22 5.12 -3.16
N THR A 76 -4.45 5.94 -4.18
CA THR A 76 -3.91 5.68 -5.52
C THR A 76 -2.83 6.70 -5.84
N PHE A 77 -1.89 6.32 -6.73
CA PHE A 77 -0.87 7.25 -7.19
C PHE A 77 -1.49 8.48 -7.85
N LYS A 78 -2.62 8.31 -8.53
CA LYS A 78 -3.34 9.41 -9.20
C LYS A 78 -3.99 10.40 -8.25
N SER A 79 -4.38 9.96 -7.05
CA SER A 79 -5.05 10.82 -6.09
C SER A 79 -4.10 11.73 -5.31
N LEU A 80 -2.79 11.52 -5.44
CA LEU A 80 -1.82 12.38 -4.78
C LEU A 80 -1.75 13.73 -5.48
N ASN A 81 -1.98 14.81 -4.72
CA ASN A 81 -1.74 16.13 -5.28
C ASN A 81 -0.24 16.43 -5.26
N LYS A 82 0.19 17.41 -6.07
CA LYS A 82 1.62 17.76 -6.23
C LYS A 82 2.31 18.10 -4.92
N ARG A 83 1.57 18.63 -3.97
CA ARG A 83 2.10 19.09 -2.69
C ARG A 83 2.45 17.94 -1.77
N VAL A 84 1.58 16.94 -1.71
CA VAL A 84 1.77 15.75 -0.90
C VAL A 84 2.76 14.80 -1.56
N LYS A 85 2.77 14.75 -2.88
CA LYS A 85 3.62 13.88 -3.67
C LYS A 85 5.10 14.01 -3.32
N LYS A 86 5.57 15.22 -3.08
CA LYS A 86 6.97 15.47 -2.72
C LYS A 86 7.38 14.77 -1.42
N TYR A 87 6.53 14.80 -0.41
CA TYR A 87 6.80 14.16 0.88
C TYR A 87 6.71 12.63 0.77
N VAL A 88 5.74 12.16 0.00
CA VAL A 88 5.52 10.73 -0.18
C VAL A 88 6.65 10.09 -0.96
N GLU A 89 7.14 10.74 -2.01
CA GLU A 89 8.20 10.20 -2.87
C GLU A 89 9.50 9.94 -2.12
N SER A 90 9.83 10.75 -1.11
CA SER A 90 11.06 10.56 -0.34
C SER A 90 11.03 9.30 0.52
N ASP A 91 9.83 8.83 0.93
CA ASP A 91 9.66 7.66 1.79
C ASP A 91 9.22 6.41 1.03
N LEU A 92 8.96 6.53 -0.25
CA LEU A 92 8.26 5.53 -1.03
C LEU A 92 9.12 4.28 -1.25
N ILE A 93 8.59 3.12 -0.86
CA ILE A 93 9.24 1.82 -1.09
C ILE A 93 8.27 0.95 -1.88
N GLN A 94 8.64 0.61 -3.11
CA GLN A 94 7.80 -0.26 -3.93
C GLN A 94 7.76 -1.66 -3.35
N ILE A 95 6.55 -2.20 -3.17
CA ILE A 95 6.35 -3.53 -2.60
C ILE A 95 5.75 -4.52 -3.61
N TYR A 96 5.27 -4.04 -4.75
CA TYR A 96 4.63 -4.90 -5.76
C TYR A 96 4.70 -4.23 -7.15
N GLY A 97 4.91 -5.03 -8.17
CA GLY A 97 4.93 -4.54 -9.56
C GLY A 97 6.26 -4.40 -10.24
#